data_78754a318872654a9b6152a4ea5c2c5b
#
_entry.id   78754a318872654a9b6152a4ea5c2c5b
#
_cell.length_a   1.000
_cell.length_b   1.000
_cell.length_c   1.000
_cell.angle_alpha   90.00
_cell.angle_beta   90.00
_cell.angle_gamma   90.00
#
_symmetry.space_group_name_H-M   'P 1'
#
loop_
_entity.id
_entity.type
_entity.pdbx_description
1 polymer ?
#
loop_
_entity_poly.entity_id
_entity_poly.type
_entity_poly.pdbx_seq_one_letter_code
_entity_poly.pdbx_strand_id
1 'polypeptide(L)'
;MNQPLGAYTVTGRNTLDLFCGAGGLSSGFARSGYQVTGVDYLPVVPEIFRINGLGQARQVNVHSQSVNGGYDLVMGGPPCRPWSAINVTRRRNAHSSFRLLARFVSHVVLNRPKAFLLENVPPARLDVERVAARLADYGYDFASRVVRYSDYGAPTSRRRLILFGTRRSDASGFFEELDRHRRPAATVRDAIGDLKQVEWGSIPDHIYPNFQTIEKYMDHYETGKYGWYRLSWDRPAPSFGNVIKTYTLHPSSWENSPPRVISIREALSLMGFERSFTFPEGMGMGKRYQMVADAVSPVFAQAAAEAVDQVL
;
A
#
# COMPACT_ATOMS: atom_id res chain seq x y z
N MET A 1 -1.73 0.50 -26.68
CA MET A 1 -2.84 -0.41 -27.04
C MET A 1 -3.45 -0.90 -25.75
N ASN A 2 -4.68 -0.43 -25.43
CA ASN A 2 -5.42 -0.91 -24.28
C ASN A 2 -5.87 -2.35 -24.55
N GLN A 3 -5.32 -3.30 -23.82
CA GLN A 3 -5.96 -4.61 -23.74
C GLN A 3 -7.32 -4.41 -23.05
N PRO A 4 -8.42 -4.97 -23.56
CA PRO A 4 -9.70 -4.93 -22.88
C PRO A 4 -9.54 -5.67 -21.56
N LEU A 5 -10.07 -5.04 -20.49
CA LEU A 5 -10.21 -5.64 -19.16
C LEU A 5 -10.89 -7.01 -19.33
N GLY A 6 -10.12 -8.08 -19.14
CA GLY A 6 -10.68 -9.44 -19.13
C GLY A 6 -11.83 -9.49 -18.13
N ALA A 7 -12.87 -10.23 -18.46
CA ALA A 7 -14.04 -10.40 -17.61
C ALA A 7 -13.58 -10.86 -16.22
N TYR A 8 -13.70 -9.97 -15.22
CA TYR A 8 -13.38 -10.29 -13.85
C TYR A 8 -14.31 -11.41 -13.39
N THR A 9 -13.73 -12.52 -12.96
CA THR A 9 -14.50 -13.59 -12.31
C THR A 9 -14.96 -13.00 -10.97
N VAL A 10 -16.24 -12.71 -10.85
CA VAL A 10 -16.82 -12.21 -9.60
C VAL A 10 -16.71 -13.34 -8.58
N THR A 11 -15.75 -13.25 -7.66
CA THR A 11 -15.59 -14.28 -6.62
C THR A 11 -16.73 -14.21 -5.61
N GLY A 12 -17.41 -13.07 -5.52
CA GLY A 12 -18.51 -12.83 -4.57
C GLY A 12 -18.07 -12.82 -3.10
N ARG A 13 -16.76 -12.94 -2.82
CA ARG A 13 -16.24 -13.00 -1.44
C ARG A 13 -16.24 -11.62 -0.80
N ASN A 14 -16.76 -11.56 0.41
CA ASN A 14 -16.80 -10.34 1.22
C ASN A 14 -15.47 -10.15 1.96
N THR A 15 -14.89 -8.96 1.84
CA THR A 15 -13.60 -8.62 2.43
C THR A 15 -13.68 -7.36 3.28
N LEU A 16 -13.13 -7.42 4.48
CA LEU A 16 -12.92 -6.25 5.36
C LEU A 16 -11.48 -5.79 5.26
N ASP A 17 -11.25 -4.55 4.81
CA ASP A 17 -9.93 -3.91 4.79
C ASP A 17 -9.81 -2.91 5.95
N LEU A 18 -9.03 -3.27 6.97
CA LEU A 18 -8.77 -2.46 8.15
C LEU A 18 -7.57 -1.53 7.89
N PHE A 19 -7.71 -0.26 8.27
CA PHE A 19 -6.69 0.79 8.03
C PHE A 19 -6.46 1.02 6.52
N CYS A 20 -7.56 1.04 5.76
CA CYS A 20 -7.51 0.96 4.30
C CYS A 20 -6.89 2.19 3.61
N GLY A 21 -6.84 3.36 4.26
CA GLY A 21 -6.16 4.55 3.75
C GLY A 21 -6.58 4.94 2.33
N ALA A 22 -5.61 5.04 1.41
CA ALA A 22 -5.88 5.31 -0.01
C ALA A 22 -6.52 4.13 -0.76
N GLY A 23 -6.71 2.98 -0.11
CA GLY A 23 -7.32 1.82 -0.74
C GLY A 23 -6.42 1.04 -1.71
N GLY A 24 -5.10 1.10 -1.52
CA GLY A 24 -4.17 0.38 -2.40
C GLY A 24 -4.36 -1.14 -2.33
N LEU A 25 -4.53 -1.69 -1.11
CA LEU A 25 -4.86 -3.10 -0.91
C LEU A 25 -6.27 -3.40 -1.45
N SER A 26 -7.27 -2.60 -1.06
CA SER A 26 -8.65 -2.69 -1.55
C SER A 26 -8.74 -2.68 -3.08
N SER A 27 -7.96 -1.83 -3.76
CA SER A 27 -7.97 -1.71 -5.22
C SER A 27 -7.59 -3.02 -5.92
N GLY A 28 -6.54 -3.70 -5.46
CA GLY A 28 -6.14 -4.99 -6.04
C GLY A 28 -7.19 -6.08 -5.82
N PHE A 29 -7.77 -6.16 -4.62
CA PHE A 29 -8.81 -7.12 -4.31
C PHE A 29 -10.12 -6.83 -5.06
N ALA A 30 -10.55 -5.57 -5.16
CA ALA A 30 -11.73 -5.20 -5.93
C ALA A 30 -11.59 -5.58 -7.42
N ARG A 31 -10.41 -5.39 -8.02
CA ARG A 31 -10.12 -5.84 -9.39
C ARG A 31 -10.18 -7.34 -9.57
N SER A 32 -9.88 -8.11 -8.54
CA SER A 32 -10.00 -9.57 -8.53
C SER A 32 -11.41 -10.05 -8.16
N GLY A 33 -12.43 -9.16 -8.16
CA GLY A 33 -13.83 -9.49 -7.97
C GLY A 33 -14.29 -9.63 -6.51
N TYR A 34 -13.49 -9.20 -5.54
CA TYR A 34 -13.89 -9.19 -4.13
C TYR A 34 -14.81 -8.00 -3.82
N GLN A 35 -15.81 -8.22 -2.96
CA GLN A 35 -16.65 -7.16 -2.41
C GLN A 35 -15.96 -6.55 -1.19
N VAL A 36 -15.33 -5.38 -1.38
CA VAL A 36 -14.51 -4.76 -0.35
C VAL A 36 -15.32 -3.80 0.51
N THR A 37 -15.19 -3.95 1.83
CA THR A 37 -15.59 -2.96 2.84
C THR A 37 -14.34 -2.41 3.51
N GLY A 38 -13.95 -1.18 3.17
CA GLY A 38 -12.83 -0.48 3.79
C GLY A 38 -13.25 0.23 5.08
N VAL A 39 -12.36 0.27 6.07
CA VAL A 39 -12.54 1.11 7.25
C VAL A 39 -11.25 1.84 7.62
N ASP A 40 -11.38 3.11 7.92
CA ASP A 40 -10.30 3.96 8.38
C ASP A 40 -10.85 5.05 9.32
N TYR A 41 -10.01 5.63 10.17
CA TYR A 41 -10.41 6.74 11.04
C TYR A 41 -10.50 8.09 10.31
N LEU A 42 -9.89 8.20 9.13
CA LEU A 42 -9.85 9.43 8.35
C LEU A 42 -11.18 9.68 7.64
N PRO A 43 -11.82 10.85 7.84
CA PRO A 43 -13.14 11.14 7.27
C PRO A 43 -13.15 11.24 5.73
N VAL A 44 -11.99 11.41 5.09
CA VAL A 44 -11.87 11.49 3.63
C VAL A 44 -11.93 10.13 2.93
N VAL A 45 -11.72 9.03 3.65
CA VAL A 45 -11.59 7.70 3.05
C VAL A 45 -12.86 7.20 2.37
N PRO A 46 -14.08 7.36 2.93
CA PRO A 46 -15.30 7.00 2.22
C PRO A 46 -15.43 7.68 0.84
N GLU A 47 -15.04 8.94 0.74
CA GLU A 47 -15.08 9.67 -0.54
C GLU A 47 -14.01 9.15 -1.52
N ILE A 48 -12.78 8.84 -1.06
CA ILE A 48 -11.75 8.19 -1.90
C ILE A 48 -12.29 6.89 -2.50
N PHE A 49 -12.93 6.05 -1.70
CA PHE A 49 -13.48 4.78 -2.16
C PHE A 49 -14.59 4.99 -3.20
N ARG A 50 -15.48 5.93 -2.92
CA ARG A 50 -16.64 6.25 -3.79
C ARG A 50 -16.20 6.74 -5.18
N ILE A 51 -15.27 7.70 -5.25
CA ILE A 51 -14.84 8.29 -6.53
C ILE A 51 -13.97 7.35 -7.36
N ASN A 52 -13.31 6.38 -6.72
CA ASN A 52 -12.43 5.43 -7.38
C ASN A 52 -13.06 4.02 -7.53
N GLY A 53 -14.30 3.82 -7.13
CA GLY A 53 -14.99 2.54 -7.31
C GLY A 53 -14.36 1.36 -6.57
N LEU A 54 -13.74 1.60 -5.38
CA LEU A 54 -13.00 0.59 -4.64
C LEU A 54 -13.89 -0.31 -3.75
N GLY A 55 -15.18 -0.16 -3.80
CA GLY A 55 -16.14 -0.79 -2.90
C GLY A 55 -16.75 0.21 -1.92
N GLN A 56 -17.25 -0.30 -0.78
CA GLN A 56 -17.78 0.54 0.28
C GLN A 56 -16.68 0.92 1.27
N ALA A 57 -16.77 2.13 1.87
CA ALA A 57 -15.92 2.46 3.01
C ALA A 57 -16.68 3.22 4.08
N ARG A 58 -16.22 3.08 5.33
CA ARG A 58 -16.80 3.73 6.50
C ARG A 58 -15.69 4.40 7.33
N GLN A 59 -16.01 5.57 7.86
CA GLN A 59 -15.15 6.19 8.87
C GLN A 59 -15.34 5.47 10.20
N VAL A 60 -14.34 4.70 10.62
CA VAL A 60 -14.37 3.96 11.90
C VAL A 60 -13.01 4.07 12.57
N ASN A 61 -13.01 4.48 13.82
CA ASN A 61 -11.79 4.40 14.64
C ASN A 61 -11.69 3.00 15.27
N VAL A 62 -10.97 2.11 14.60
CA VAL A 62 -10.79 0.71 15.06
C VAL A 62 -10.05 0.58 16.39
N HIS A 63 -9.44 1.66 16.91
CA HIS A 63 -8.87 1.66 18.25
C HIS A 63 -9.94 1.52 19.33
N SER A 64 -11.07 2.17 19.16
CA SER A 64 -12.20 2.21 20.11
C SER A 64 -13.44 1.45 19.66
N GLN A 65 -13.56 1.18 18.35
CA GLN A 65 -14.74 0.56 17.77
C GLN A 65 -14.38 -0.79 17.14
N SER A 66 -15.36 -1.68 17.09
CA SER A 66 -15.25 -2.97 16.40
C SER A 66 -16.17 -3.01 15.21
N VAL A 67 -15.70 -3.66 14.13
CA VAL A 67 -16.47 -3.89 12.90
C VAL A 67 -16.75 -5.37 12.81
N ASN A 68 -18.01 -5.74 12.76
CA ASN A 68 -18.48 -7.12 12.63
C ASN A 68 -19.32 -7.26 11.35
N GLY A 69 -19.21 -8.43 10.70
CA GLY A 69 -19.95 -8.78 9.50
C GLY A 69 -19.56 -10.18 9.00
N GLY A 70 -20.25 -10.64 7.98
CA GLY A 70 -19.98 -11.93 7.33
C GLY A 70 -18.84 -11.81 6.31
N TYR A 71 -17.60 -11.64 6.78
CA TYR A 71 -16.43 -11.50 5.90
C TYR A 71 -15.74 -12.85 5.70
N ASP A 72 -15.41 -13.16 4.45
CA ASP A 72 -14.60 -14.32 4.09
C ASP A 72 -13.11 -14.07 4.35
N LEU A 73 -12.69 -12.80 4.20
CA LEU A 73 -11.31 -12.34 4.41
C LEU A 73 -11.31 -11.07 5.28
N VAL A 74 -10.40 -11.01 6.25
CA VAL A 74 -10.03 -9.77 6.93
C VAL A 74 -8.61 -9.43 6.54
N MET A 75 -8.40 -8.25 5.96
CA MET A 75 -7.09 -7.79 5.57
C MET A 75 -6.78 -6.40 6.15
N GLY A 76 -5.53 -5.96 6.06
CA GLY A 76 -5.17 -4.59 6.42
C GLY A 76 -3.70 -4.37 6.74
N GLY A 77 -3.32 -3.09 6.77
CA GLY A 77 -1.99 -2.61 7.11
C GLY A 77 -1.99 -1.76 8.38
N PRO A 78 -1.90 -2.35 9.58
CA PRO A 78 -1.83 -1.56 10.82
C PRO A 78 -0.65 -0.57 10.78
N PRO A 79 -0.80 0.68 11.31
CA PRO A 79 0.23 1.70 11.27
C PRO A 79 1.61 1.22 11.75
N CYS A 80 2.61 1.41 10.91
CA CYS A 80 3.98 0.89 11.09
C CYS A 80 4.92 1.81 11.90
N ARG A 81 4.43 2.96 12.43
CA ARG A 81 5.28 3.96 13.08
C ARG A 81 6.26 3.41 14.13
N PRO A 82 5.91 2.41 14.98
CA PRO A 82 6.84 1.86 15.96
C PRO A 82 8.08 1.19 15.36
N TRP A 83 7.98 0.71 14.13
CA TRP A 83 9.01 -0.09 13.43
C TRP A 83 9.63 0.65 12.24
N SER A 84 9.12 1.82 11.87
CA SER A 84 9.61 2.59 10.72
C SER A 84 11.03 3.10 10.96
N ALA A 85 11.88 3.05 9.92
CA ALA A 85 13.22 3.59 9.93
C ALA A 85 13.29 5.11 10.19
N ILE A 86 12.19 5.83 9.98
CA ILE A 86 12.06 7.28 10.22
C ILE A 86 11.76 7.58 11.71
N ASN A 87 11.38 6.57 12.49
CA ASN A 87 11.04 6.79 13.89
C ASN A 87 12.29 6.87 14.78
N VAL A 88 12.68 8.06 15.16
CA VAL A 88 13.84 8.35 16.01
C VAL A 88 13.59 7.97 17.49
N THR A 89 12.32 7.92 17.92
CA THR A 89 11.92 7.58 19.29
C THR A 89 11.54 6.10 19.41
N ARG A 90 12.52 5.26 19.66
CA ARG A 90 12.41 3.77 19.74
C ARG A 90 11.60 3.22 20.92
N ARG A 91 10.51 3.84 21.32
CA ARG A 91 9.59 3.32 22.38
C ARG A 91 8.55 2.40 21.78
N ARG A 92 8.98 1.22 21.26
CA ARG A 92 8.10 0.28 20.52
C ARG A 92 6.85 -0.11 21.30
N ASN A 93 6.98 -0.57 22.53
CA ASN A 93 5.86 -1.12 23.31
C ASN A 93 4.93 -0.05 23.91
N ALA A 94 5.38 1.18 24.07
CA ALA A 94 4.59 2.30 24.58
C ALA A 94 3.88 3.09 23.49
N HIS A 95 4.15 2.80 22.19
CA HIS A 95 3.56 3.52 21.08
C HIS A 95 2.11 3.07 20.87
N SER A 96 1.17 4.04 20.78
CA SER A 96 -0.26 3.76 20.59
C SER A 96 -0.56 2.87 19.38
N SER A 97 0.24 2.99 18.31
CA SER A 97 0.11 2.16 17.10
C SER A 97 0.40 0.67 17.33
N PHE A 98 1.15 0.29 18.37
CA PHE A 98 1.33 -1.13 18.71
C PHE A 98 0.00 -1.79 19.10
N ARG A 99 -0.88 -1.05 19.78
CA ARG A 99 -2.23 -1.53 20.12
C ARG A 99 -3.08 -1.81 18.88
N LEU A 100 -2.83 -1.11 17.77
CA LEU A 100 -3.58 -1.31 16.52
C LEU A 100 -3.27 -2.65 15.86
N LEU A 101 -2.06 -3.19 16.05
CA LEU A 101 -1.74 -4.56 15.63
C LEU A 101 -2.60 -5.58 16.41
N ALA A 102 -2.73 -5.42 17.73
CA ALA A 102 -3.61 -6.27 18.54
C ALA A 102 -5.09 -6.09 18.16
N ARG A 103 -5.50 -4.88 17.77
CA ARG A 103 -6.87 -4.62 17.28
C ARG A 103 -7.15 -5.31 15.95
N PHE A 104 -6.17 -5.41 15.05
CA PHE A 104 -6.31 -6.23 13.84
C PHE A 104 -6.63 -7.69 14.22
N VAL A 105 -5.83 -8.30 15.09
CA VAL A 105 -6.06 -9.68 15.56
C VAL A 105 -7.44 -9.83 16.24
N SER A 106 -7.85 -8.85 17.05
CA SER A 106 -9.19 -8.86 17.66
C SER A 106 -10.32 -8.85 16.62
N HIS A 107 -10.14 -8.18 15.46
CA HIS A 107 -11.13 -8.19 14.38
C HIS A 107 -11.15 -9.54 13.65
N VAL A 108 -10.00 -10.21 13.49
CA VAL A 108 -9.95 -11.58 12.96
C VAL A 108 -10.70 -12.54 13.90
N VAL A 109 -10.47 -12.45 15.21
CA VAL A 109 -11.20 -13.27 16.21
C VAL A 109 -12.71 -13.00 16.16
N LEU A 110 -13.10 -11.73 16.09
CA LEU A 110 -14.52 -11.31 16.10
C LEU A 110 -15.27 -11.80 14.85
N ASN A 111 -14.66 -11.64 13.67
CA ASN A 111 -15.31 -11.95 12.39
C ASN A 111 -15.16 -13.40 11.98
N ARG A 112 -14.18 -14.12 12.54
CA ARG A 112 -13.86 -15.52 12.20
C ARG A 112 -13.82 -15.80 10.69
N PRO A 113 -13.11 -14.97 9.89
CA PRO A 113 -13.04 -15.15 8.44
C PRO A 113 -12.41 -16.50 8.08
N LYS A 114 -12.53 -16.93 6.81
CA LYS A 114 -11.81 -18.09 6.30
C LYS A 114 -10.30 -17.89 6.31
N ALA A 115 -9.88 -16.66 6.01
CA ALA A 115 -8.48 -16.25 6.04
C ALA A 115 -8.30 -14.79 6.49
N PHE A 116 -7.06 -14.42 6.79
CA PHE A 116 -6.65 -13.03 7.00
C PHE A 116 -5.32 -12.73 6.31
N LEU A 117 -5.13 -11.47 5.94
CA LEU A 117 -3.89 -10.96 5.34
C LEU A 117 -3.46 -9.67 6.02
N LEU A 118 -2.27 -9.65 6.61
CA LEU A 118 -1.72 -8.47 7.26
C LEU A 118 -0.46 -8.01 6.55
N GLU A 119 -0.40 -6.71 6.24
CA GLU A 119 0.79 -6.07 5.70
C GLU A 119 1.46 -5.20 6.76
N ASN A 120 2.81 -5.19 6.78
CA ASN A 120 3.58 -4.26 7.58
C ASN A 120 5.01 -4.08 7.04
N VAL A 121 5.81 -3.26 7.70
CA VAL A 121 7.24 -3.12 7.38
C VAL A 121 8.05 -4.32 7.88
N PRO A 122 9.14 -4.73 7.19
CA PRO A 122 9.94 -5.90 7.57
C PRO A 122 10.41 -5.93 9.04
N PRO A 123 10.83 -4.80 9.65
CA PRO A 123 11.25 -4.80 11.06
C PRO A 123 10.13 -5.12 12.08
N ALA A 124 8.85 -5.13 11.65
CA ALA A 124 7.73 -5.48 12.52
C ALA A 124 7.55 -7.01 12.69
N ARG A 125 8.27 -7.84 11.95
CA ARG A 125 8.04 -9.28 11.81
C ARG A 125 7.82 -10.01 13.14
N LEU A 126 8.75 -9.87 14.07
CA LEU A 126 8.67 -10.58 15.36
C LEU A 126 7.44 -10.18 16.18
N ASP A 127 7.08 -8.90 16.17
CA ASP A 127 5.91 -8.41 16.90
C ASP A 127 4.60 -8.83 16.21
N VAL A 128 4.57 -8.83 14.88
CA VAL A 128 3.44 -9.28 14.07
C VAL A 128 3.17 -10.77 14.32
N GLU A 129 4.20 -11.62 14.18
CA GLU A 129 4.09 -13.06 14.40
C GLU A 129 3.68 -13.39 15.85
N ARG A 130 4.27 -12.70 16.84
CA ARG A 130 3.92 -12.88 18.25
C ARG A 130 2.46 -12.54 18.56
N VAL A 131 1.94 -11.47 18.00
CA VAL A 131 0.53 -11.08 18.23
C VAL A 131 -0.39 -12.01 17.46
N ALA A 132 -0.02 -12.44 16.25
CA ALA A 132 -0.79 -13.38 15.43
C ALA A 132 -0.84 -14.79 16.02
N ALA A 133 0.18 -15.22 16.79
CA ALA A 133 0.23 -16.55 17.40
C ALA A 133 -1.03 -16.89 18.23
N ARG A 134 -1.71 -15.87 18.78
CA ARG A 134 -3.00 -16.04 19.48
C ARG A 134 -4.12 -16.58 18.59
N LEU A 135 -3.98 -16.45 17.26
CA LEU A 135 -4.99 -16.93 16.33
C LEU A 135 -4.96 -18.46 16.17
N ALA A 136 -3.88 -19.12 16.60
CA ALA A 136 -3.81 -20.58 16.66
C ALA A 136 -4.91 -21.17 17.55
N ASP A 137 -5.24 -20.52 18.68
CA ASP A 137 -6.33 -20.92 19.58
C ASP A 137 -7.71 -20.85 18.90
N TYR A 138 -7.81 -20.15 17.78
CA TYR A 138 -9.02 -20.00 16.96
C TYR A 138 -8.98 -20.83 15.68
N GLY A 139 -8.02 -21.74 15.57
CA GLY A 139 -7.86 -22.69 14.46
C GLY A 139 -7.20 -22.10 13.21
N TYR A 140 -6.47 -21.00 13.31
CA TYR A 140 -5.70 -20.47 12.19
C TYR A 140 -4.26 -21.01 12.21
N ASP A 141 -3.84 -21.52 11.06
CA ASP A 141 -2.43 -21.61 10.70
C ASP A 141 -2.00 -20.31 10.03
N PHE A 142 -0.74 -19.90 10.17
CA PHE A 142 -0.23 -18.70 9.51
C PHE A 142 1.24 -18.83 9.09
N ALA A 143 1.57 -18.15 8.01
CA ALA A 143 2.93 -18.01 7.51
C ALA A 143 3.24 -16.54 7.21
N SER A 144 4.52 -16.16 7.27
CA SER A 144 4.95 -14.80 6.97
C SER A 144 6.15 -14.78 6.02
N ARG A 145 6.17 -13.79 5.12
CA ARG A 145 7.30 -13.57 4.21
C ARG A 145 7.49 -12.09 3.91
N VAL A 146 8.75 -11.68 3.76
CA VAL A 146 9.07 -10.35 3.23
C VAL A 146 9.05 -10.45 1.71
N VAL A 147 8.17 -9.67 1.08
CA VAL A 147 8.03 -9.57 -0.37
C VAL A 147 8.55 -8.23 -0.87
N ARG A 148 8.91 -8.18 -2.16
CA ARG A 148 9.22 -6.96 -2.88
C ARG A 148 8.17 -6.76 -3.96
N TYR A 149 7.52 -5.60 -4.00
CA TYR A 149 6.41 -5.36 -4.92
C TYR A 149 6.82 -5.41 -6.40
N SER A 150 8.06 -5.03 -6.70
CA SER A 150 8.60 -5.16 -8.08
C SER A 150 8.67 -6.60 -8.59
N ASP A 151 8.76 -7.60 -7.71
CA ASP A 151 8.78 -9.01 -8.12
C ASP A 151 7.43 -9.47 -8.71
N TYR A 152 6.40 -8.64 -8.54
CA TYR A 152 5.03 -8.85 -9.03
C TYR A 152 4.61 -7.81 -10.08
N GLY A 153 5.58 -7.16 -10.73
CA GLY A 153 5.34 -6.20 -11.81
C GLY A 153 5.11 -4.75 -11.38
N ALA A 154 5.12 -4.45 -10.08
CA ALA A 154 4.95 -3.07 -9.63
C ALA A 154 6.17 -2.21 -9.99
N PRO A 155 5.97 -0.92 -10.33
CA PRO A 155 7.07 -0.01 -10.65
C PRO A 155 7.80 0.53 -9.39
N THR A 156 7.71 -0.20 -8.29
CA THR A 156 8.41 0.12 -7.03
C THR A 156 9.03 -1.12 -6.41
N SER A 157 10.29 -0.99 -5.97
CA SER A 157 11.03 -2.04 -5.26
C SER A 157 10.74 -2.08 -3.74
N ARG A 158 9.59 -1.51 -3.34
CA ARG A 158 9.15 -1.43 -1.94
C ARG A 158 9.05 -2.82 -1.32
N ARG A 159 9.70 -3.02 -0.17
CA ARG A 159 9.68 -4.29 0.58
C ARG A 159 8.68 -4.23 1.73
N ARG A 160 7.87 -5.28 1.88
CA ARG A 160 6.88 -5.40 2.96
C ARG A 160 6.83 -6.81 3.52
N LEU A 161 6.56 -6.88 4.81
CA LEU A 161 6.15 -8.11 5.47
C LEU A 161 4.70 -8.38 5.11
N ILE A 162 4.43 -9.58 4.63
CA ILE A 162 3.09 -10.13 4.49
C ILE A 162 2.96 -11.30 5.45
N LEU A 163 1.89 -11.30 6.23
CA LEU A 163 1.48 -12.42 7.05
C LEU A 163 0.10 -12.84 6.55
N PHE A 164 -0.01 -14.08 6.12
CA PHE A 164 -1.26 -14.71 5.72
C PHE A 164 -1.61 -15.82 6.69
N GLY A 165 -2.89 -15.96 7.01
CA GLY A 165 -3.38 -17.07 7.82
C GLY A 165 -4.74 -17.56 7.38
N THR A 166 -4.97 -18.84 7.54
CA THR A 166 -6.19 -19.53 7.12
C THR A 166 -6.60 -20.61 8.12
N ARG A 167 -7.91 -20.95 8.14
CA ARG A 167 -8.44 -22.09 8.90
C ARG A 167 -8.64 -23.33 8.05
N ARG A 168 -8.28 -23.31 6.77
CA ARG A 168 -8.60 -24.38 5.82
C ARG A 168 -7.45 -25.33 5.52
N SER A 169 -6.24 -24.82 5.48
CA SER A 169 -5.07 -25.57 5.02
C SER A 169 -3.78 -24.98 5.62
N ASP A 170 -2.65 -25.49 5.17
CA ASP A 170 -1.34 -24.90 5.42
C ASP A 170 -1.27 -23.50 4.78
N ALA A 171 -1.01 -22.49 5.61
CA ALA A 171 -0.89 -21.11 5.18
C ALA A 171 0.31 -20.86 4.25
N SER A 172 1.29 -21.76 4.21
CA SER A 172 2.45 -21.65 3.31
C SER A 172 2.05 -21.73 1.84
N GLY A 173 0.99 -22.48 1.52
CA GLY A 173 0.43 -22.61 0.17
C GLY A 173 0.07 -21.27 -0.48
N PHE A 174 -0.34 -20.28 0.31
CA PHE A 174 -0.56 -18.92 -0.20
C PHE A 174 0.70 -18.33 -0.84
N PHE A 175 1.87 -18.54 -0.25
CA PHE A 175 3.12 -17.99 -0.79
C PHE A 175 3.61 -18.75 -2.00
N GLU A 176 3.26 -20.02 -2.15
CA GLU A 176 3.53 -20.82 -3.34
C GLU A 176 2.68 -20.31 -4.51
N GLU A 177 1.38 -20.08 -4.26
CA GLU A 177 0.50 -19.47 -5.26
C GLU A 177 0.92 -18.06 -5.61
N LEU A 178 1.28 -17.23 -4.62
CA LEU A 178 1.76 -15.88 -4.85
C LEU A 178 3.01 -15.86 -5.77
N ASP A 179 3.91 -16.84 -5.62
CA ASP A 179 5.11 -16.94 -6.47
C ASP A 179 4.78 -17.24 -7.94
N ARG A 180 3.63 -17.87 -8.25
CA ARG A 180 3.17 -18.09 -9.62
C ARG A 180 2.75 -16.80 -10.32
N HIS A 181 2.44 -15.75 -9.55
CA HIS A 181 2.11 -14.42 -10.06
C HIS A 181 3.32 -13.49 -10.22
N ARG A 182 4.56 -13.99 -10.07
CA ARG A 182 5.76 -13.21 -10.32
C ARG A 182 5.85 -12.81 -11.79
N ARG A 183 6.24 -11.55 -12.01
CA ARG A 183 6.44 -10.98 -13.35
C ARG A 183 7.49 -9.87 -13.32
N PRO A 184 8.12 -9.55 -14.47
CA PRO A 184 9.12 -8.49 -14.57
C PRO A 184 8.59 -7.17 -14.01
N ALA A 185 9.47 -6.46 -13.30
CA ALA A 185 9.16 -5.14 -12.74
C ALA A 185 8.91 -4.12 -13.84
N ALA A 186 7.90 -3.29 -13.70
CA ALA A 186 7.80 -2.06 -14.45
C ALA A 186 8.86 -1.06 -13.97
N THR A 187 9.41 -0.27 -14.90
CA THR A 187 10.38 0.79 -14.61
C THR A 187 9.69 2.11 -14.27
N VAL A 188 10.44 3.07 -13.78
CA VAL A 188 9.97 4.45 -13.62
C VAL A 188 9.51 5.01 -14.98
N ARG A 189 10.21 4.69 -16.07
CA ARG A 189 9.86 5.09 -17.44
C ARG A 189 8.49 4.55 -17.84
N ASP A 190 8.22 3.28 -17.59
CA ASP A 190 6.93 2.67 -17.89
C ASP A 190 5.79 3.31 -17.09
N ALA A 191 6.07 3.72 -15.86
CA ALA A 191 5.07 4.27 -14.95
C ALA A 191 4.77 5.75 -15.18
N ILE A 192 5.76 6.59 -15.51
CA ILE A 192 5.61 8.05 -15.56
C ILE A 192 6.25 8.72 -16.79
N GLY A 193 6.78 7.95 -17.75
CA GLY A 193 7.47 8.51 -18.92
C GLY A 193 6.56 9.37 -19.80
N ASP A 194 5.29 9.03 -19.89
CA ASP A 194 4.23 9.77 -20.58
C ASP A 194 3.87 11.10 -19.90
N LEU A 195 4.16 11.23 -18.61
CA LEU A 195 3.90 12.47 -17.83
C LEU A 195 5.01 13.50 -17.95
N LYS A 196 6.13 13.16 -18.60
CA LYS A 196 7.32 14.03 -18.67
C LYS A 196 7.03 15.43 -19.23
N GLN A 197 6.09 15.53 -20.19
CA GLN A 197 5.71 16.77 -20.88
C GLN A 197 4.33 17.30 -20.46
N VAL A 198 3.69 16.65 -19.51
CA VAL A 198 2.38 17.09 -19.01
C VAL A 198 2.59 18.29 -18.10
N GLU A 199 1.84 19.36 -18.37
CA GLU A 199 1.93 20.60 -17.59
C GLU A 199 1.41 20.43 -16.16
N TRP A 200 2.01 21.17 -15.24
CA TRP A 200 1.58 21.21 -13.85
C TRP A 200 0.11 21.60 -13.73
N GLY A 201 -0.67 20.79 -13.03
CA GLY A 201 -2.09 21.02 -12.80
C GLY A 201 -3.04 20.72 -13.98
N SER A 202 -2.53 20.34 -15.16
CA SER A 202 -3.36 20.08 -16.34
C SER A 202 -4.16 18.78 -16.26
N ILE A 203 -3.76 17.84 -15.41
CA ILE A 203 -4.49 16.62 -15.11
C ILE A 203 -4.62 16.43 -13.59
N PRO A 204 -5.62 15.67 -13.11
CA PRO A 204 -5.82 15.44 -11.69
C PRO A 204 -4.56 14.92 -10.99
N ASP A 205 -4.25 15.52 -9.83
CA ASP A 205 -3.10 15.16 -9.00
C ASP A 205 -1.70 15.38 -9.62
N HIS A 206 -1.59 15.89 -10.85
CA HIS A 206 -0.29 16.26 -11.42
C HIS A 206 0.20 17.60 -10.89
N ILE A 207 0.29 17.68 -9.56
CA ILE A 207 0.75 18.83 -8.79
C ILE A 207 1.90 18.41 -7.88
N TYR A 208 2.85 19.31 -7.70
CA TYR A 208 3.99 19.14 -6.80
C TYR A 208 4.41 20.51 -6.23
N PRO A 209 5.01 20.53 -5.03
CA PRO A 209 5.50 21.78 -4.44
C PRO A 209 6.76 22.26 -5.18
N ASN A 210 6.87 23.58 -5.35
CA ASN A 210 8.09 24.19 -5.85
C ASN A 210 9.05 24.47 -4.68
N PHE A 211 10.02 23.57 -4.46
CA PHE A 211 11.01 23.70 -3.41
C PHE A 211 12.25 24.45 -3.89
N GLN A 212 12.46 25.67 -3.42
CA GLN A 212 13.67 26.46 -3.65
C GLN A 212 14.90 25.93 -2.88
N THR A 213 14.71 24.92 -2.05
CA THR A 213 15.72 24.45 -1.10
C THR A 213 16.32 23.08 -1.46
N ILE A 214 15.99 22.52 -2.62
CA ILE A 214 16.48 21.19 -3.02
C ILE A 214 18.01 21.13 -2.95
N GLU A 215 18.70 22.16 -3.44
CA GLU A 215 20.15 22.23 -3.51
C GLU A 215 20.81 22.24 -2.12
N LYS A 216 20.12 22.70 -1.07
CA LYS A 216 20.63 22.67 0.31
C LYS A 216 20.80 21.26 0.88
N TYR A 217 20.24 20.26 0.22
CA TYR A 217 20.22 18.88 0.69
C TYR A 217 20.97 17.92 -0.27
N MET A 218 21.92 18.43 -1.06
CA MET A 218 22.67 17.63 -2.01
C MET A 218 23.40 16.46 -1.35
N ASP A 219 23.96 16.67 -0.15
CA ASP A 219 24.59 15.64 0.68
C ASP A 219 23.66 14.43 0.98
N HIS A 220 22.36 14.67 1.09
CA HIS A 220 21.38 13.59 1.31
C HIS A 220 21.24 12.69 0.08
N TYR A 221 21.35 13.24 -1.13
CA TYR A 221 21.30 12.47 -2.37
C TYR A 221 22.61 11.71 -2.60
N GLU A 222 23.75 12.31 -2.30
CA GLU A 222 25.08 11.69 -2.42
C GLU A 222 25.26 10.53 -1.45
N THR A 223 24.77 10.68 -0.21
CA THR A 223 24.83 9.63 0.82
C THR A 223 23.74 8.58 0.70
N GLY A 224 22.78 8.73 -0.22
CA GLY A 224 21.66 7.81 -0.41
C GLY A 224 20.71 7.75 0.80
N LYS A 225 20.52 8.87 1.51
CA LYS A 225 19.62 8.95 2.65
C LYS A 225 18.21 8.56 2.26
N TYR A 226 17.54 7.74 3.08
CA TYR A 226 16.21 7.22 2.78
C TYR A 226 15.21 8.33 2.39
N GLY A 227 14.58 8.14 1.22
CA GLY A 227 13.58 9.08 0.65
C GLY A 227 14.19 10.24 -0.14
N TRP A 228 15.50 10.47 -0.04
CA TRP A 228 16.24 11.49 -0.80
C TRP A 228 16.86 10.84 -2.03
N TYR A 229 16.04 10.59 -3.06
CA TYR A 229 16.48 9.93 -4.27
C TYR A 229 16.21 10.78 -5.49
N ARG A 230 17.14 10.83 -6.45
CA ARG A 230 16.81 11.11 -7.83
C ARG A 230 16.45 9.77 -8.47
N LEU A 231 15.24 9.64 -8.98
CA LEU A 231 14.79 8.41 -9.62
C LEU A 231 15.58 8.14 -10.91
N SER A 232 15.70 6.87 -11.27
CA SER A 232 16.27 6.44 -12.55
C SER A 232 15.15 5.98 -13.48
N TRP A 233 15.19 6.38 -14.75
CA TRP A 233 14.19 6.00 -15.73
C TRP A 233 14.05 4.49 -15.90
N ASP A 234 15.16 3.75 -15.87
CA ASP A 234 15.26 2.37 -16.33
C ASP A 234 15.25 1.35 -15.17
N ARG A 235 14.82 1.76 -14.00
CA ARG A 235 14.67 0.92 -12.79
C ARG A 235 13.34 1.16 -12.11
N PRO A 236 12.83 0.19 -11.33
CA PRO A 236 11.72 0.45 -10.41
C PRO A 236 12.12 1.50 -9.37
N ALA A 237 11.17 2.35 -8.97
CA ALA A 237 11.39 3.34 -7.94
C ALA A 237 11.76 2.67 -6.59
N PRO A 238 12.74 3.18 -5.83
CA PRO A 238 12.97 2.75 -4.46
C PRO A 238 11.75 3.09 -3.59
N SER A 239 11.69 2.49 -2.40
CA SER A 239 10.66 2.85 -1.42
C SER A 239 10.83 4.30 -1.00
N PHE A 240 9.89 5.16 -1.33
CA PHE A 240 9.87 6.57 -0.92
C PHE A 240 8.85 6.82 0.20
N GLY A 241 9.05 7.89 0.94
CA GLY A 241 8.15 8.37 1.97
C GLY A 241 7.26 9.52 1.50
N ASN A 242 6.83 10.37 2.43
CA ASN A 242 6.12 11.60 2.09
C ASN A 242 7.09 12.58 1.39
N VAL A 243 6.83 12.85 0.12
CA VAL A 243 7.70 13.65 -0.76
C VAL A 243 7.93 15.09 -0.27
N ILE A 244 7.01 15.63 0.54
CA ILE A 244 7.23 16.95 1.19
C ILE A 244 8.27 16.87 2.31
N LYS A 245 8.49 15.70 2.88
CA LYS A 245 9.44 15.50 3.98
C LYS A 245 10.81 15.02 3.52
N THR A 246 10.81 14.23 2.43
CA THR A 246 12.03 13.64 1.86
C THR A 246 11.94 13.81 0.34
N TYR A 247 12.62 14.78 -0.21
CA TYR A 247 12.44 15.23 -1.60
C TYR A 247 12.87 14.17 -2.61
N THR A 248 11.96 13.22 -2.93
CA THR A 248 12.17 12.28 -4.03
C THR A 248 12.04 13.02 -5.35
N LEU A 249 13.14 13.08 -6.11
CA LEU A 249 13.22 13.87 -7.33
C LEU A 249 12.82 13.07 -8.56
N HIS A 250 12.20 13.79 -9.50
CA HIS A 250 11.92 13.29 -10.84
C HIS A 250 13.22 12.93 -11.58
N PRO A 251 13.24 11.90 -12.44
CA PRO A 251 14.46 11.50 -13.14
C PRO A 251 15.11 12.61 -13.97
N SER A 252 14.29 13.50 -14.60
CA SER A 252 14.81 14.64 -15.40
C SER A 252 15.45 15.75 -14.59
N SER A 253 15.44 15.70 -13.26
CA SER A 253 16.08 16.72 -12.42
C SER A 253 17.57 16.83 -12.78
N TRP A 254 18.01 18.05 -13.09
CA TRP A 254 19.37 18.39 -13.60
C TRP A 254 19.73 17.82 -14.98
N GLU A 255 18.77 17.26 -15.73
CA GLU A 255 18.94 16.82 -17.13
C GLU A 255 18.42 17.87 -18.14
N ASN A 256 18.85 19.09 -18.11
CA ASN A 256 18.33 20.24 -18.87
C ASN A 256 17.08 20.91 -18.30
N SER A 257 16.76 20.65 -17.05
CA SER A 257 15.67 21.30 -16.32
C SER A 257 16.04 21.51 -14.84
N PRO A 258 15.51 22.53 -14.17
CA PRO A 258 15.66 22.67 -12.72
C PRO A 258 15.18 21.41 -12.00
N PRO A 259 15.78 21.09 -10.83
CA PRO A 259 15.36 19.94 -10.06
C PRO A 259 13.94 20.13 -9.55
N ARG A 260 13.13 19.06 -9.64
CA ARG A 260 11.79 19.01 -9.08
C ARG A 260 11.51 17.68 -8.39
N VAL A 261 10.66 17.72 -7.40
CA VAL A 261 10.11 16.49 -6.82
C VAL A 261 9.09 15.85 -7.76
N ILE A 262 8.83 14.56 -7.56
CA ILE A 262 7.75 13.88 -8.26
C ILE A 262 6.39 14.47 -7.86
N SER A 263 5.45 14.56 -8.80
CA SER A 263 4.07 14.97 -8.53
C SER A 263 3.29 13.89 -7.76
N ILE A 264 2.12 14.24 -7.22
CA ILE A 264 1.23 13.26 -6.59
C ILE A 264 0.81 12.21 -7.62
N ARG A 265 0.49 12.62 -8.87
CA ARG A 265 0.16 11.71 -9.97
C ARG A 265 1.29 10.74 -10.28
N GLU A 266 2.52 11.25 -10.33
CA GLU A 266 3.70 10.41 -10.53
C GLU A 266 3.91 9.44 -9.35
N ALA A 267 3.75 9.91 -8.12
CA ALA A 267 3.84 9.05 -6.93
C ALA A 267 2.78 7.95 -6.92
N LEU A 268 1.52 8.26 -7.29
CA LEU A 268 0.45 7.27 -7.47
C LEU A 268 0.83 6.22 -8.51
N SER A 269 1.29 6.66 -9.69
CA SER A 269 1.69 5.76 -10.77
C SER A 269 2.87 4.86 -10.38
N LEU A 270 3.86 5.40 -9.69
CA LEU A 270 5.01 4.64 -9.17
C LEU A 270 4.61 3.64 -8.07
N MET A 271 3.51 3.87 -7.36
CA MET A 271 2.93 2.88 -6.46
C MET A 271 2.06 1.85 -7.18
N GLY A 272 1.76 2.04 -8.47
CA GLY A 272 0.95 1.14 -9.28
C GLY A 272 -0.56 1.40 -9.21
N PHE A 273 -0.99 2.59 -8.77
CA PHE A 273 -2.37 3.03 -8.92
C PHE A 273 -2.69 3.31 -10.38
N GLU A 274 -3.94 3.10 -10.78
CA GLU A 274 -4.41 3.41 -12.12
C GLU A 274 -4.37 4.92 -12.41
N ARG A 275 -4.29 5.26 -13.69
CA ARG A 275 -4.34 6.66 -14.13
C ARG A 275 -5.65 7.36 -13.79
N SER A 276 -6.73 6.62 -13.70
CA SER A 276 -8.05 7.10 -13.31
C SER A 276 -8.19 7.39 -11.82
N PHE A 277 -7.34 6.82 -10.97
CA PHE A 277 -7.39 7.06 -9.52
C PHE A 277 -7.14 8.53 -9.20
N THR A 278 -7.99 9.14 -8.37
CA THR A 278 -7.86 10.54 -7.95
C THR A 278 -8.13 10.70 -6.46
N PHE A 279 -7.56 11.76 -5.88
CA PHE A 279 -7.94 12.21 -4.55
C PHE A 279 -9.08 13.23 -4.62
N PRO A 280 -9.94 13.32 -3.59
CA PRO A 280 -10.97 14.34 -3.50
C PRO A 280 -10.42 15.76 -3.62
N GLU A 281 -11.20 16.66 -4.21
CA GLU A 281 -10.87 18.08 -4.23
C GLU A 281 -10.72 18.64 -2.80
N GLY A 282 -9.91 19.69 -2.65
CA GLY A 282 -9.64 20.30 -1.35
C GLY A 282 -8.73 19.49 -0.42
N MET A 283 -8.39 18.26 -0.74
CA MET A 283 -7.43 17.49 0.05
C MET A 283 -6.01 18.04 -0.11
N GLY A 284 -5.39 18.44 1.00
CA GLY A 284 -4.07 19.05 0.99
C GLY A 284 -2.98 18.10 0.46
N MET A 285 -2.02 18.65 -0.29
CA MET A 285 -0.90 17.93 -0.94
C MET A 285 -0.15 17.00 0.02
N GLY A 286 0.16 17.47 1.22
CA GLY A 286 0.89 16.68 2.23
C GLY A 286 0.14 15.42 2.68
N LYS A 287 -1.20 15.48 2.75
CA LYS A 287 -2.05 14.32 3.07
C LYS A 287 -2.08 13.34 1.91
N ARG A 288 -2.20 13.83 0.65
CA ARG A 288 -2.19 12.98 -0.56
C ARG A 288 -0.87 12.21 -0.65
N TYR A 289 0.29 12.87 -0.53
CA TYR A 289 1.60 12.21 -0.50
C TYR A 289 1.75 11.21 0.64
N GLN A 290 1.22 11.53 1.84
CA GLN A 290 1.27 10.60 2.97
C GLN A 290 0.47 9.33 2.67
N MET A 291 -0.74 9.47 2.13
CA MET A 291 -1.59 8.32 1.79
C MET A 291 -0.95 7.44 0.71
N VAL A 292 -0.31 8.04 -0.30
CA VAL A 292 0.45 7.29 -1.30
C VAL A 292 1.65 6.56 -0.67
N ALA A 293 2.41 7.26 0.19
CA ALA A 293 3.57 6.70 0.86
C ALA A 293 3.23 5.53 1.81
N ASP A 294 2.05 5.55 2.41
CA ASP A 294 1.58 4.50 3.32
C ASP A 294 0.89 3.33 2.58
N ALA A 295 0.52 3.52 1.32
CA ALA A 295 -0.25 2.52 0.57
C ALA A 295 0.51 1.22 0.29
N VAL A 296 -0.24 0.14 0.17
CA VAL A 296 0.16 -1.08 -0.53
C VAL A 296 0.05 -0.84 -2.03
N SER A 297 0.95 -1.41 -2.83
CA SER A 297 0.82 -1.36 -4.30
C SER A 297 -0.42 -2.12 -4.77
N PRO A 298 -1.34 -1.50 -5.52
CA PRO A 298 -2.48 -2.19 -6.12
C PRO A 298 -2.08 -3.36 -7.03
N VAL A 299 -0.94 -3.25 -7.71
CA VAL A 299 -0.39 -4.31 -8.57
C VAL A 299 -0.01 -5.55 -7.75
N PHE A 300 0.67 -5.36 -6.63
CA PHE A 300 0.96 -6.45 -5.69
C PHE A 300 -0.32 -6.98 -5.04
N ALA A 301 -1.23 -6.10 -4.65
CA ALA A 301 -2.49 -6.47 -4.01
C ALA A 301 -3.36 -7.35 -4.92
N GLN A 302 -3.34 -7.12 -6.23
CA GLN A 302 -4.03 -7.98 -7.19
C GLN A 302 -3.40 -9.37 -7.23
N ALA A 303 -2.08 -9.50 -7.33
CA ALA A 303 -1.40 -10.80 -7.26
C ALA A 303 -1.69 -11.55 -5.94
N ALA A 304 -1.75 -10.80 -4.83
CA ALA A 304 -2.11 -11.38 -3.53
C ALA A 304 -3.58 -11.85 -3.49
N ALA A 305 -4.51 -11.10 -4.10
CA ALA A 305 -5.92 -11.48 -4.18
C ALA A 305 -6.11 -12.76 -5.00
N GLU A 306 -5.43 -12.85 -6.15
CA GLU A 306 -5.45 -14.02 -7.02
C GLU A 306 -4.87 -15.26 -6.29
N ALA A 307 -3.79 -15.10 -5.52
CA ALA A 307 -3.23 -16.17 -4.70
C ALA A 307 -4.17 -16.59 -3.55
N VAL A 308 -4.83 -15.62 -2.89
CA VAL A 308 -5.84 -15.93 -1.85
C VAL A 308 -7.01 -16.72 -2.43
N ASP A 309 -7.42 -16.43 -3.66
CA ASP A 309 -8.54 -17.11 -4.32
C ASP A 309 -8.28 -18.58 -4.55
N GLN A 310 -7.03 -18.97 -4.79
CA GLN A 310 -6.63 -20.36 -5.01
C GLN A 310 -6.55 -21.19 -3.72
N VAL A 311 -6.39 -20.55 -2.57
CA VAL A 311 -6.24 -21.25 -1.27
C VAL A 311 -7.50 -21.17 -0.39
N LEU A 312 -8.53 -20.44 -0.79
CA LEU A 312 -9.84 -20.34 -0.12
C LEU A 312 -10.94 -21.13 -0.80
#